data_16372e0b82353e7ba33c984812b100f4
#
_entry.id   16372e0b82353e7ba33c984812b100f4
#
_cell.length_a   1.000
_cell.length_b   1.000
_cell.length_c   1.000
_cell.angle_alpha   90.00
_cell.angle_beta   90.00
_cell.angle_gamma   90.00
#
_symmetry.space_group_name_H-M   'P 1'
#
loop_
_entity.id
_entity.type
_entity.pdbx_description
1 polymer ?
#
loop_
_entity_poly.entity_id
_entity_poly.type
_entity_poly.pdbx_seq_one_letter_code
_entity_poly.pdbx_strand_id
1 'polypeptide(L)'
;MPGTILVADDDQSIRTVLEQALSRADYIVRSTSNASTLYNWVLEGLGDIVLTDVVMPDENGLDLLPRIKKIRPDLPVIVMSAQNTLLTAIKATERGAYDYLPKPFDLKLLLQVVDRGLSKPKKAANRFKAQEEEETKTPLIGRSPAMQEIYRVLARLMGTDLTVLVSGESGTGKELVARALHEYGKRKAGPFVPINMAAIPKELIESELFGHEKGAFTGADSRAIGRFEQAQGGTLFLDEIGDMPIEAQTRLLRVLQQGEYTTVGGRTAIKTDVRIVAATNRDLRQFVRQGLFREDLYYRLNVVPLRLPPLRERAEDIPDLVRHFLSQAQEEGLPVKSVDKESLEALKKHKWPGNVRELENLVRRLAALYSDDVINISVIEQELQPQEIGSSEETPGEDESLVMAVERHIAKYFAAHAGSLPPSGLYERVIREVERPLLSLSLEATNGNQIKAADLLGVNRNTLRKKIRDLDIQVVRGMK
;
A
#
# COMPACT_ATOMS: atom_id res chain seq x y z
N MET A 1 12.45 30.83 29.14
CA MET A 1 12.53 30.04 30.40
C MET A 1 12.41 28.59 30.02
N PRO A 2 13.16 27.67 30.65
CA PRO A 2 12.98 26.24 30.39
C PRO A 2 11.52 25.83 30.67
N GLY A 3 10.90 25.12 29.74
CA GLY A 3 9.52 24.67 29.90
C GLY A 3 9.41 23.56 30.95
N THR A 4 8.29 23.53 31.68
CA THR A 4 8.01 22.48 32.67
C THR A 4 7.20 21.35 32.02
N ILE A 5 7.72 20.11 32.07
CA ILE A 5 7.13 18.92 31.50
C ILE A 5 6.58 18.02 32.60
N LEU A 6 5.30 17.68 32.52
CA LEU A 6 4.67 16.70 33.40
C LEU A 6 4.66 15.34 32.75
N VAL A 7 5.17 14.33 33.44
CA VAL A 7 5.25 12.96 32.96
C VAL A 7 4.44 12.03 33.85
N ALA A 8 3.53 11.25 33.29
CA ALA A 8 2.83 10.19 33.99
C ALA A 8 2.99 8.86 33.25
N ASP A 9 3.55 7.87 33.93
CA ASP A 9 3.82 6.52 33.41
C ASP A 9 3.93 5.56 34.61
N ASP A 10 3.36 4.38 34.55
CA ASP A 10 3.44 3.41 35.62
C ASP A 10 4.81 2.73 35.71
N ASP A 11 5.53 2.62 34.60
CA ASP A 11 6.88 2.01 34.54
C ASP A 11 7.94 2.99 35.03
N GLN A 12 8.58 2.63 36.16
CA GLN A 12 9.65 3.43 36.77
C GLN A 12 10.87 3.58 35.84
N SER A 13 11.19 2.57 35.05
CA SER A 13 12.33 2.60 34.12
C SER A 13 12.10 3.64 33.02
N ILE A 14 10.87 3.68 32.47
CA ILE A 14 10.49 4.66 31.47
C ILE A 14 10.52 6.07 32.05
N ARG A 15 9.96 6.29 33.24
CA ARG A 15 10.02 7.60 33.90
C ARG A 15 11.45 8.08 34.07
N THR A 16 12.37 7.21 34.55
CA THR A 16 13.78 7.55 34.75
C THR A 16 14.45 7.94 33.44
N VAL A 17 14.22 7.19 32.36
CA VAL A 17 14.75 7.49 31.02
C VAL A 17 14.24 8.83 30.49
N LEU A 18 12.94 9.08 30.64
CA LEU A 18 12.31 10.34 30.23
C LEU A 18 12.85 11.54 31.03
N GLU A 19 12.96 11.42 32.36
CA GLU A 19 13.53 12.46 33.22
C GLU A 19 14.95 12.81 32.81
N GLN A 20 15.80 11.79 32.59
CA GLN A 20 17.18 12.02 32.17
C GLN A 20 17.29 12.65 30.78
N ALA A 21 16.50 12.19 29.83
CA ALA A 21 16.52 12.69 28.45
C ALA A 21 16.05 14.15 28.38
N LEU A 22 14.93 14.47 29.05
CA LEU A 22 14.32 15.80 29.04
C LEU A 22 15.15 16.79 29.89
N SER A 23 15.70 16.38 31.03
CA SER A 23 16.59 17.24 31.84
C SER A 23 17.90 17.56 31.13
N ARG A 24 18.45 16.63 30.30
CA ARG A 24 19.62 16.91 29.44
C ARG A 24 19.33 17.92 28.34
N ALA A 25 18.07 18.10 27.99
CA ALA A 25 17.59 19.09 27.02
C ALA A 25 17.12 20.39 27.72
N ASP A 26 17.56 20.62 28.96
CA ASP A 26 17.27 21.82 29.79
C ASP A 26 15.80 22.02 30.14
N TYR A 27 14.96 20.98 30.19
CA TYR A 27 13.59 21.04 30.66
C TYR A 27 13.48 20.74 32.16
N ILE A 28 12.50 21.37 32.82
CA ILE A 28 12.11 21.00 34.17
C ILE A 28 11.11 19.86 34.10
N VAL A 29 11.41 18.71 34.71
CA VAL A 29 10.57 17.51 34.62
C VAL A 29 9.97 17.20 36.00
N ARG A 30 8.66 16.94 36.03
CA ARG A 30 7.95 16.34 37.16
C ARG A 30 7.32 15.03 36.70
N SER A 31 7.61 13.95 37.40
CA SER A 31 7.09 12.62 37.04
C SER A 31 6.22 12.04 38.15
N THR A 32 5.25 11.23 37.76
CA THR A 32 4.36 10.46 38.64
C THR A 32 4.03 9.10 38.04
N SER A 33 3.57 8.17 38.88
CA SER A 33 3.13 6.85 38.47
C SER A 33 1.61 6.73 38.27
N ASN A 34 0.85 7.78 38.52
CA ASN A 34 -0.62 7.73 38.48
C ASN A 34 -1.26 8.99 37.87
N ALA A 35 -2.46 8.79 37.33
CA ALA A 35 -3.25 9.83 36.68
C ALA A 35 -3.76 10.88 37.64
N SER A 36 -4.12 10.51 38.83
CA SER A 36 -4.70 11.41 39.85
C SER A 36 -3.72 12.52 40.27
N THR A 37 -2.46 12.17 40.47
CA THR A 37 -1.40 13.15 40.78
C THR A 37 -1.13 14.08 39.59
N LEU A 38 -1.05 13.53 38.38
CA LEU A 38 -0.91 14.33 37.15
C LEU A 38 -2.06 15.34 37.03
N TYR A 39 -3.29 14.87 37.23
CA TYR A 39 -4.48 15.74 37.16
C TYR A 39 -4.45 16.87 38.19
N ASN A 40 -4.03 16.59 39.41
CA ASN A 40 -3.87 17.62 40.46
C ASN A 40 -2.84 18.69 40.05
N TRP A 41 -1.69 18.29 39.50
CA TRP A 41 -0.72 19.25 39.00
C TRP A 41 -1.27 20.15 37.89
N VAL A 42 -2.09 19.57 36.98
CA VAL A 42 -2.77 20.36 35.96
C VAL A 42 -3.78 21.33 36.53
N LEU A 43 -4.52 20.95 37.60
CA LEU A 43 -5.44 21.82 38.33
C LEU A 43 -4.71 23.00 39.01
N GLU A 44 -3.53 22.73 39.55
CA GLU A 44 -2.66 23.76 40.17
C GLU A 44 -2.02 24.69 39.12
N GLY A 45 -2.29 24.49 37.85
CA GLY A 45 -1.73 25.31 36.76
C GLY A 45 -0.29 24.95 36.39
N LEU A 46 0.26 23.86 36.91
CA LEU A 46 1.62 23.41 36.62
C LEU A 46 1.76 22.82 35.22
N GLY A 47 2.98 22.86 34.70
CA GLY A 47 3.38 22.25 33.42
C GLY A 47 2.98 23.07 32.20
N ASP A 48 3.86 23.05 31.20
CA ASP A 48 3.67 23.66 29.88
C ASP A 48 3.33 22.60 28.82
N ILE A 49 3.62 21.34 29.10
CA ILE A 49 3.29 20.17 28.29
C ILE A 49 3.13 18.92 29.18
N VAL A 50 2.29 18.00 28.77
CA VAL A 50 2.03 16.75 29.48
C VAL A 50 2.43 15.58 28.58
N LEU A 51 3.15 14.58 29.14
CA LEU A 51 3.35 13.25 28.61
C LEU A 51 2.63 12.25 29.51
N THR A 52 1.69 11.50 28.97
CA THR A 52 0.91 10.54 29.78
C THR A 52 0.85 9.17 29.09
N ASP A 53 1.03 8.10 29.87
CA ASP A 53 0.72 6.76 29.37
C ASP A 53 -0.80 6.57 29.24
N VAL A 54 -1.19 5.66 28.35
CA VAL A 54 -2.58 5.21 28.20
C VAL A 54 -2.98 4.32 29.38
N VAL A 55 -2.11 3.40 29.79
CA VAL A 55 -2.40 2.44 30.87
C VAL A 55 -1.73 2.90 32.14
N MET A 56 -2.54 3.29 33.13
CA MET A 56 -2.06 3.65 34.46
C MET A 56 -2.89 2.91 35.53
N PRO A 57 -2.35 2.69 36.75
CA PRO A 57 -3.00 1.84 37.75
C PRO A 57 -4.36 2.35 38.23
N ASP A 58 -4.57 3.66 38.24
CA ASP A 58 -5.74 4.32 38.80
C ASP A 58 -6.77 4.76 37.75
N GLU A 59 -6.34 5.15 36.53
CA GLU A 59 -7.24 5.63 35.49
C GLU A 59 -6.57 5.47 34.11
N ASN A 60 -7.38 5.28 33.05
CA ASN A 60 -6.87 5.27 31.68
C ASN A 60 -6.48 6.69 31.23
N GLY A 61 -5.23 6.86 30.74
CA GLY A 61 -4.73 8.17 30.31
C GLY A 61 -5.53 8.80 29.17
N LEU A 62 -6.21 8.01 28.34
CA LEU A 62 -7.12 8.55 27.33
C LEU A 62 -8.41 9.15 27.95
N ASP A 63 -8.88 8.64 29.08
CA ASP A 63 -10.07 9.19 29.76
C ASP A 63 -9.73 10.48 30.55
N LEU A 64 -8.48 10.62 30.95
CA LEU A 64 -7.95 11.83 31.58
C LEU A 64 -7.87 13.02 30.60
N LEU A 65 -7.63 12.78 29.33
CA LEU A 65 -7.44 13.79 28.28
C LEU A 65 -8.59 14.81 28.19
N PRO A 66 -9.87 14.41 28.03
CA PRO A 66 -10.99 15.36 27.95
C PRO A 66 -11.12 16.21 29.23
N ARG A 67 -10.78 15.64 30.38
CA ARG A 67 -10.80 16.36 31.69
C ARG A 67 -9.72 17.42 31.75
N ILE A 68 -8.50 17.10 31.31
CA ILE A 68 -7.40 18.09 31.19
C ILE A 68 -7.79 19.18 30.20
N LYS A 69 -8.31 18.84 29.05
CA LYS A 69 -8.69 19.80 28.00
C LYS A 69 -9.87 20.69 28.40
N LYS A 70 -10.72 20.22 29.28
CA LYS A 70 -11.82 21.06 29.86
C LYS A 70 -11.28 22.19 30.76
N ILE A 71 -10.19 21.94 31.47
CA ILE A 71 -9.57 22.90 32.42
C ILE A 71 -8.54 23.77 31.69
N ARG A 72 -7.66 23.15 30.92
CA ARG A 72 -6.58 23.82 30.19
C ARG A 72 -6.63 23.43 28.69
N PRO A 73 -7.51 24.05 27.89
CA PRO A 73 -7.70 23.71 26.49
C PRO A 73 -6.41 23.80 25.64
N ASP A 74 -5.56 24.75 25.99
CA ASP A 74 -4.32 25.07 25.29
C ASP A 74 -3.13 24.20 25.71
N LEU A 75 -3.22 23.44 26.80
CA LEU A 75 -2.13 22.60 27.29
C LEU A 75 -1.89 21.44 26.32
N PRO A 76 -0.72 21.34 25.66
CA PRO A 76 -0.44 20.20 24.82
C PRO A 76 -0.28 18.94 25.66
N VAL A 77 -0.96 17.86 25.24
CA VAL A 77 -0.88 16.54 25.89
C VAL A 77 -0.42 15.54 24.85
N ILE A 78 0.72 14.92 25.08
CA ILE A 78 1.27 13.83 24.27
C ILE A 78 0.90 12.52 24.98
N VAL A 79 0.28 11.61 24.26
CA VAL A 79 -0.09 10.29 24.76
C VAL A 79 0.95 9.28 24.37
N MET A 80 1.46 8.53 25.34
CA MET A 80 2.37 7.39 25.14
C MET A 80 1.61 6.08 25.28
N SER A 81 1.90 5.05 24.48
CA SER A 81 1.23 3.76 24.61
C SER A 81 2.06 2.60 24.13
N ALA A 82 1.99 1.47 24.84
CA ALA A 82 2.48 0.17 24.39
C ALA A 82 1.50 -0.51 23.42
N GLN A 83 0.22 -0.09 23.42
CA GLN A 83 -0.79 -0.57 22.47
C GLN A 83 -0.68 0.20 21.16
N ASN A 84 0.19 -0.29 20.28
CA ASN A 84 0.56 0.37 19.03
C ASN A 84 -0.45 0.10 17.91
N THR A 85 -1.73 0.42 18.13
CA THR A 85 -2.80 0.23 17.15
C THR A 85 -3.26 1.57 16.57
N LEU A 86 -3.75 1.54 15.33
CA LEU A 86 -4.35 2.70 14.69
C LEU A 86 -5.49 3.28 15.56
N LEU A 87 -6.31 2.41 16.16
CA LEU A 87 -7.44 2.81 16.98
C LEU A 87 -6.99 3.63 18.22
N THR A 88 -5.88 3.25 18.87
CA THR A 88 -5.33 4.00 20.00
C THR A 88 -4.89 5.40 19.58
N ALA A 89 -4.22 5.51 18.42
CA ALA A 89 -3.81 6.80 17.87
C ALA A 89 -5.02 7.70 17.51
N ILE A 90 -6.07 7.11 16.93
CA ILE A 90 -7.32 7.82 16.61
C ILE A 90 -8.00 8.31 17.89
N LYS A 91 -8.26 7.41 18.85
CA LYS A 91 -8.91 7.76 20.14
C LYS A 91 -8.14 8.86 20.88
N ALA A 92 -6.80 8.82 20.86
CA ALA A 92 -5.98 9.90 21.45
C ALA A 92 -6.23 11.24 20.74
N THR A 93 -6.22 11.25 19.40
CA THR A 93 -6.44 12.47 18.61
C THR A 93 -7.86 13.03 18.78
N GLU A 94 -8.89 12.18 18.73
CA GLU A 94 -10.31 12.58 18.94
C GLU A 94 -10.54 13.18 20.33
N ARG A 95 -9.86 12.67 21.35
CA ARG A 95 -9.93 13.15 22.72
C ARG A 95 -9.08 14.39 22.99
N GLY A 96 -8.41 14.91 21.95
CA GLY A 96 -7.67 16.17 21.99
C GLY A 96 -6.20 16.05 22.35
N ALA A 97 -5.57 14.87 22.16
CA ALA A 97 -4.12 14.76 22.24
C ALA A 97 -3.44 15.67 21.22
N TYR A 98 -2.34 16.28 21.61
CA TYR A 98 -1.47 17.05 20.72
C TYR A 98 -0.73 16.12 19.75
N ASP A 99 -0.20 15.01 20.28
CA ASP A 99 0.45 13.96 19.52
C ASP A 99 0.33 12.60 20.23
N TYR A 100 0.60 11.53 19.49
CA TYR A 100 0.62 10.16 19.99
C TYR A 100 2.01 9.56 19.76
N LEU A 101 2.58 8.92 20.79
CA LEU A 101 3.93 8.34 20.75
C LEU A 101 3.89 6.86 21.15
N PRO A 102 4.08 5.93 20.19
CA PRO A 102 4.10 4.50 20.47
C PRO A 102 5.36 4.11 21.26
N LYS A 103 5.23 3.24 22.25
CA LYS A 103 6.34 2.60 22.98
C LYS A 103 6.76 1.30 22.26
N PRO A 104 8.07 1.03 22.11
CA PRO A 104 9.22 1.86 22.44
C PRO A 104 9.42 3.01 21.44
N PHE A 105 9.83 4.17 21.91
CA PHE A 105 10.04 5.36 21.08
C PHE A 105 11.50 5.82 21.08
N ASP A 106 11.90 6.49 19.99
CA ASP A 106 13.19 7.15 19.89
C ASP A 106 13.16 8.47 20.70
N LEU A 107 14.13 8.65 21.59
CA LEU A 107 14.26 9.86 22.40
C LEU A 107 14.44 11.12 21.55
N LYS A 108 15.07 11.05 20.37
CA LYS A 108 15.17 12.19 19.45
C LYS A 108 13.81 12.61 18.93
N LEU A 109 12.98 11.63 18.58
CA LEU A 109 11.61 11.89 18.14
C LEU A 109 10.77 12.52 19.27
N LEU A 110 10.88 11.99 20.49
CA LEU A 110 10.22 12.57 21.68
C LEU A 110 10.59 14.04 21.84
N LEU A 111 11.88 14.39 21.84
CA LEU A 111 12.35 15.77 21.99
C LEU A 111 11.81 16.67 20.89
N GLN A 112 11.81 16.23 19.63
CA GLN A 112 11.22 16.98 18.52
C GLN A 112 9.72 17.26 18.69
N VAL A 113 8.96 16.30 19.23
CA VAL A 113 7.52 16.45 19.48
C VAL A 113 7.28 17.41 20.63
N VAL A 114 8.07 17.32 21.69
CA VAL A 114 8.03 18.25 22.85
C VAL A 114 8.37 19.67 22.42
N ASP A 115 9.45 19.89 21.70
CA ASP A 115 9.86 21.20 21.16
C ASP A 115 8.75 21.84 20.30
N ARG A 116 8.12 21.05 19.43
CA ARG A 116 7.00 21.51 18.62
C ARG A 116 5.77 21.86 19.48
N GLY A 117 5.50 21.10 20.53
CA GLY A 117 4.39 21.35 21.45
C GLY A 117 4.55 22.66 22.20
N LEU A 118 5.77 22.97 22.62
CA LEU A 118 6.12 24.19 23.35
C LEU A 118 6.23 25.44 22.45
N SER A 119 6.64 25.26 21.16
CA SER A 119 6.94 26.36 20.23
C SER A 119 5.72 26.98 19.53
N LYS A 120 4.52 26.38 19.59
CA LYS A 120 3.35 26.89 18.87
C LYS A 120 2.52 27.87 19.65
N PRO A 121 2.12 29.04 19.06
CA PRO A 121 1.13 29.92 19.64
C PRO A 121 -0.22 29.19 19.72
N LYS A 122 -0.89 29.41 20.86
CA LYS A 122 -2.19 28.87 21.25
C LYS A 122 -3.25 29.09 20.15
N LYS A 123 -3.64 28.06 19.40
CA LYS A 123 -4.83 28.07 18.52
C LYS A 123 -5.81 26.98 18.92
N ALA A 124 -7.07 27.41 19.01
CA ALA A 124 -8.24 26.73 19.53
C ALA A 124 -8.42 25.27 19.11
N ALA A 125 -8.71 24.43 20.07
CA ALA A 125 -9.16 23.07 19.90
C ALA A 125 -10.55 23.03 19.24
N ASN A 126 -10.67 22.29 18.14
CA ASN A 126 -11.95 21.97 17.53
C ASN A 126 -12.68 20.95 18.42
N ARG A 127 -13.92 21.30 18.77
CA ARG A 127 -14.83 20.46 19.59
C ARG A 127 -15.31 19.27 18.75
N PHE A 128 -14.90 18.06 19.10
CA PHE A 128 -15.58 16.84 18.69
C PHE A 128 -16.28 16.21 19.89
N LYS A 129 -17.56 15.87 19.71
CA LYS A 129 -18.35 15.11 20.69
C LYS A 129 -17.94 13.65 20.59
N ALA A 130 -17.47 13.08 21.70
CA ALA A 130 -17.25 11.66 21.85
C ALA A 130 -18.62 10.93 21.78
N GLN A 131 -18.76 10.02 20.84
CA GLN A 131 -19.76 8.95 20.86
C GLN A 131 -19.01 7.65 21.18
N GLU A 132 -19.50 6.94 22.17
CA GLU A 132 -19.08 5.58 22.47
C GLU A 132 -19.49 4.69 21.30
N GLU A 133 -18.52 4.14 20.57
CA GLU A 133 -18.76 3.20 19.49
C GLU A 133 -17.98 1.91 19.72
N GLU A 134 -18.66 0.80 19.39
CA GLU A 134 -18.22 -0.58 19.44
C GLU A 134 -16.79 -0.78 18.89
N GLU A 135 -16.08 -1.76 19.45
CA GLU A 135 -14.76 -2.22 19.03
C GLU A 135 -14.82 -2.76 17.59
N THR A 136 -14.74 -1.87 16.62
CA THR A 136 -14.52 -2.24 15.23
C THR A 136 -13.08 -2.73 15.06
N LYS A 137 -12.93 -3.97 14.60
CA LYS A 137 -11.64 -4.59 14.28
C LYS A 137 -10.92 -3.70 13.27
N THR A 138 -9.80 -3.11 13.67
CA THR A 138 -9.01 -2.23 12.79
C THR A 138 -8.39 -3.05 11.65
N PRO A 139 -8.64 -2.70 10.38
CA PRO A 139 -8.16 -3.47 9.23
C PRO A 139 -6.63 -3.35 9.02
N LEU A 140 -5.97 -2.40 9.67
CA LEU A 140 -4.53 -2.16 9.54
C LEU A 140 -3.76 -2.72 10.73
N ILE A 141 -2.83 -3.65 10.45
CA ILE A 141 -2.00 -4.34 11.43
C ILE A 141 -0.53 -3.99 11.20
N GLY A 142 0.18 -3.68 12.30
CA GLY A 142 1.61 -3.44 12.31
C GLY A 142 2.05 -2.64 13.52
N ARG A 143 3.22 -3.01 14.08
CA ARG A 143 3.87 -2.34 15.22
C ARG A 143 5.18 -1.70 14.82
N SER A 144 5.64 -1.94 13.61
CA SER A 144 6.90 -1.37 13.12
C SER A 144 6.88 0.17 13.15
N PRO A 145 8.03 0.82 13.35
CA PRO A 145 8.13 2.29 13.35
C PRO A 145 7.56 2.93 12.09
N ALA A 146 7.72 2.27 10.93
CA ALA A 146 7.18 2.72 9.67
C ALA A 146 5.65 2.75 9.67
N MET A 147 4.99 1.72 10.20
CA MET A 147 3.52 1.69 10.33
C MET A 147 3.01 2.67 11.39
N GLN A 148 3.77 2.88 12.47
CA GLN A 148 3.42 3.87 13.49
C GLN A 148 3.42 5.31 12.96
N GLU A 149 4.34 5.63 12.04
CA GLU A 149 4.32 6.93 11.35
C GLU A 149 3.05 7.08 10.48
N ILE A 150 2.68 6.02 9.75
CA ILE A 150 1.44 5.97 8.97
C ILE A 150 0.22 6.22 9.89
N TYR A 151 0.13 5.55 11.03
CA TYR A 151 -0.99 5.70 11.97
C TYR A 151 -1.10 7.14 12.50
N ARG A 152 0.03 7.78 12.82
CA ARG A 152 0.05 9.20 13.23
C ARG A 152 -0.47 10.13 12.14
N VAL A 153 -0.03 9.92 10.91
CA VAL A 153 -0.52 10.71 9.77
C VAL A 153 -2.01 10.48 9.54
N LEU A 154 -2.47 9.22 9.55
CA LEU A 154 -3.89 8.87 9.39
C LEU A 154 -4.75 9.53 10.47
N ALA A 155 -4.37 9.42 11.75
CA ALA A 155 -5.12 10.02 12.85
C ALA A 155 -5.30 11.55 12.69
N ARG A 156 -4.28 12.25 12.16
CA ARG A 156 -4.38 13.69 11.87
C ARG A 156 -5.29 14.00 10.67
N LEU A 157 -5.36 13.09 9.70
CA LEU A 157 -6.15 13.28 8.48
C LEU A 157 -7.63 12.97 8.65
N MET A 158 -8.02 12.21 9.67
CA MET A 158 -9.42 11.85 9.93
C MET A 158 -10.31 13.07 10.18
N GLY A 159 -9.75 14.11 10.83
CA GLY A 159 -10.44 15.38 11.05
C GLY A 159 -10.50 16.32 9.83
N THR A 160 -10.07 15.88 8.62
CA THR A 160 -9.96 16.72 7.41
C THR A 160 -10.60 16.06 6.20
N ASP A 161 -10.95 16.87 5.20
CA ASP A 161 -11.41 16.40 3.88
C ASP A 161 -10.32 16.56 2.80
N LEU A 162 -9.04 16.63 3.22
CA LEU A 162 -7.94 16.77 2.28
C LEU A 162 -7.82 15.53 1.38
N THR A 163 -7.42 15.78 0.13
CA THR A 163 -7.07 14.71 -0.81
C THR A 163 -5.79 14.01 -0.33
N VAL A 164 -5.81 12.68 -0.35
CA VAL A 164 -4.68 11.84 0.07
C VAL A 164 -4.23 11.00 -1.13
N LEU A 165 -2.94 11.04 -1.41
CA LEU A 165 -2.30 10.17 -2.41
C LEU A 165 -1.51 9.08 -1.69
N VAL A 166 -2.02 7.85 -1.76
CA VAL A 166 -1.40 6.66 -1.16
C VAL A 166 -0.50 5.99 -2.20
N SER A 167 0.80 5.99 -1.97
CA SER A 167 1.77 5.30 -2.82
C SER A 167 2.33 4.05 -2.12
N GLY A 168 2.61 3.00 -2.88
CA GLY A 168 3.19 1.77 -2.35
C GLY A 168 3.05 0.61 -3.34
N GLU A 169 3.86 -0.40 -3.15
CA GLU A 169 3.84 -1.60 -4.00
C GLU A 169 2.48 -2.31 -3.97
N SER A 170 2.23 -3.17 -4.97
CA SER A 170 1.02 -4.00 -4.97
C SER A 170 0.98 -4.89 -3.73
N GLY A 171 -0.22 -5.08 -3.16
CA GLY A 171 -0.40 -5.92 -1.97
C GLY A 171 0.06 -5.32 -0.64
N THR A 172 0.43 -4.03 -0.55
CA THR A 172 0.85 -3.38 0.71
C THR A 172 -0.31 -2.97 1.62
N GLY A 173 -1.57 -2.94 1.12
CA GLY A 173 -2.77 -2.56 1.87
C GLY A 173 -3.27 -1.14 1.60
N LYS A 174 -3.03 -0.56 0.41
CA LYS A 174 -3.48 0.80 0.04
C LYS A 174 -4.99 1.00 0.20
N GLU A 175 -5.80 0.01 -0.17
CA GLU A 175 -7.26 0.07 0.00
C GLU A 175 -7.67 0.10 1.47
N LEU A 176 -7.00 -0.68 2.35
CA LEU A 176 -7.28 -0.68 3.80
C LEU A 176 -7.03 0.70 4.42
N VAL A 177 -6.01 1.42 3.94
CA VAL A 177 -5.75 2.81 4.34
C VAL A 177 -6.90 3.73 3.91
N ALA A 178 -7.38 3.59 2.69
CA ALA A 178 -8.51 4.40 2.20
C ALA A 178 -9.81 4.11 2.97
N ARG A 179 -10.08 2.83 3.28
CA ARG A 179 -11.20 2.43 4.15
C ARG A 179 -11.08 3.03 5.55
N ALA A 180 -9.90 2.94 6.17
CA ALA A 180 -9.67 3.53 7.48
C ALA A 180 -9.89 5.06 7.47
N LEU A 181 -9.42 5.78 6.43
CA LEU A 181 -9.67 7.21 6.27
C LEU A 181 -11.15 7.57 6.12
N HIS A 182 -11.96 6.66 5.59
CA HIS A 182 -13.40 6.82 5.48
C HIS A 182 -14.11 6.47 6.78
N GLU A 183 -13.91 5.26 7.32
CA GLU A 183 -14.61 4.70 8.48
C GLU A 183 -14.38 5.52 9.76
N TYR A 184 -13.18 6.06 9.94
CA TYR A 184 -12.84 6.92 11.07
C TYR A 184 -12.83 8.42 10.71
N GLY A 185 -13.21 8.77 9.48
CA GLY A 185 -13.24 10.14 8.97
C GLY A 185 -14.57 10.85 9.22
N LYS A 186 -14.61 12.16 8.85
CA LYS A 186 -15.82 12.98 8.94
C LYS A 186 -16.99 12.46 8.12
N ARG A 187 -16.69 11.70 7.05
CA ARG A 187 -17.66 11.20 6.06
C ARG A 187 -18.04 9.75 6.27
N LYS A 188 -17.82 9.20 7.46
CA LYS A 188 -18.11 7.79 7.80
C LYS A 188 -19.58 7.39 7.60
N ALA A 189 -20.50 8.34 7.72
CA ALA A 189 -21.94 8.12 7.47
C ALA A 189 -22.32 8.11 5.97
N GLY A 190 -21.42 8.57 5.10
CA GLY A 190 -21.64 8.58 3.65
C GLY A 190 -21.16 7.28 2.98
N PRO A 191 -21.33 7.15 1.67
CA PRO A 191 -20.87 5.98 0.94
C PRO A 191 -19.34 5.95 0.76
N PHE A 192 -18.73 4.74 0.85
CA PHE A 192 -17.38 4.46 0.38
C PHE A 192 -17.46 3.79 -0.98
N VAL A 193 -16.98 4.46 -2.03
CA VAL A 193 -17.06 3.98 -3.40
C VAL A 193 -15.65 3.73 -3.94
N PRO A 194 -15.19 2.46 -3.96
CA PRO A 194 -13.92 2.12 -4.59
C PRO A 194 -14.07 1.93 -6.09
N ILE A 195 -13.05 2.33 -6.84
CA ILE A 195 -12.91 2.06 -8.26
C ILE A 195 -11.44 1.77 -8.58
N ASN A 196 -11.18 0.66 -9.27
CA ASN A 196 -9.84 0.29 -9.72
C ASN A 196 -9.72 0.58 -11.23
N MET A 197 -8.82 1.51 -11.59
CA MET A 197 -8.62 1.95 -12.98
C MET A 197 -8.04 0.85 -13.86
N ALA A 198 -7.20 -0.02 -13.31
CA ALA A 198 -6.60 -1.11 -14.07
C ALA A 198 -7.59 -2.23 -14.45
N ALA A 199 -8.73 -2.33 -13.73
CA ALA A 199 -9.76 -3.34 -13.97
C ALA A 199 -10.80 -2.92 -15.02
N ILE A 200 -10.74 -1.68 -15.54
CA ILE A 200 -11.74 -1.11 -16.45
C ILE A 200 -11.09 -0.85 -17.81
N PRO A 201 -11.73 -1.24 -18.93
CA PRO A 201 -11.29 -0.83 -20.26
C PRO A 201 -11.16 0.70 -20.35
N LYS A 202 -10.06 1.18 -20.93
CA LYS A 202 -9.71 2.61 -20.95
C LYS A 202 -10.82 3.49 -21.53
N GLU A 203 -11.53 2.99 -22.53
CA GLU A 203 -12.64 3.67 -23.21
C GLU A 203 -13.86 3.86 -22.31
N LEU A 204 -14.01 3.03 -21.27
CA LEU A 204 -15.16 3.07 -20.36
C LEU A 204 -14.87 3.84 -19.06
N ILE A 205 -13.63 4.17 -18.76
CA ILE A 205 -13.25 4.84 -17.49
C ILE A 205 -13.99 6.16 -17.30
N GLU A 206 -14.12 6.98 -18.34
CA GLU A 206 -14.88 8.24 -18.24
C GLU A 206 -16.36 8.01 -17.92
N SER A 207 -16.98 7.05 -18.60
CA SER A 207 -18.38 6.68 -18.39
C SER A 207 -18.62 6.11 -17.00
N GLU A 208 -17.71 5.26 -16.50
CA GLU A 208 -17.78 4.72 -15.13
C GLU A 208 -17.63 5.81 -14.07
N LEU A 209 -16.69 6.73 -14.26
CA LEU A 209 -16.43 7.80 -13.28
C LEU A 209 -17.55 8.85 -13.26
N PHE A 210 -17.93 9.37 -14.42
CA PHE A 210 -18.80 10.55 -14.53
C PHE A 210 -20.24 10.23 -14.95
N GLY A 211 -20.51 8.96 -15.32
CA GLY A 211 -21.79 8.56 -15.89
C GLY A 211 -21.96 9.03 -17.35
N HIS A 212 -23.01 8.56 -18.01
CA HIS A 212 -23.32 8.94 -19.39
C HIS A 212 -24.82 9.16 -19.61
N GLU A 213 -25.12 10.03 -20.56
CA GLU A 213 -26.47 10.20 -21.07
C GLU A 213 -26.78 9.15 -22.14
N LYS A 214 -28.10 8.88 -22.35
CA LYS A 214 -28.56 8.00 -23.44
C LYS A 214 -28.02 8.51 -24.79
N GLY A 215 -27.39 7.65 -25.57
CA GLY A 215 -26.85 7.96 -26.90
C GLY A 215 -25.47 8.65 -26.86
N ALA A 216 -24.76 8.70 -25.73
CA ALA A 216 -23.48 9.34 -25.62
C ALA A 216 -22.36 8.63 -26.43
N PHE A 217 -22.48 7.33 -26.64
CA PHE A 217 -21.63 6.50 -27.49
C PHE A 217 -22.37 5.26 -27.98
N THR A 218 -21.80 4.51 -28.93
CA THR A 218 -22.39 3.27 -29.44
C THR A 218 -22.54 2.25 -28.31
N GLY A 219 -23.80 1.88 -27.98
CA GLY A 219 -24.12 0.99 -26.84
C GLY A 219 -24.62 1.71 -25.59
N ALA A 220 -24.71 3.05 -25.58
CA ALA A 220 -25.32 3.82 -24.51
C ALA A 220 -26.88 3.84 -24.64
N ASP A 221 -27.52 2.69 -24.39
CA ASP A 221 -28.98 2.51 -24.57
C ASP A 221 -29.80 3.23 -23.49
N SER A 222 -29.24 3.50 -22.32
CA SER A 222 -29.84 4.18 -21.19
C SER A 222 -28.83 5.13 -20.52
N ARG A 223 -29.34 6.05 -19.70
CA ARG A 223 -28.50 6.85 -18.79
C ARG A 223 -27.90 5.95 -17.71
N ALA A 224 -26.60 6.13 -17.41
CA ALA A 224 -25.96 5.47 -16.29
C ALA A 224 -25.37 6.48 -15.30
N ILE A 225 -25.49 6.14 -14.01
CA ILE A 225 -24.97 6.92 -12.88
C ILE A 225 -23.49 6.63 -12.70
N GLY A 226 -22.65 7.68 -12.65
CA GLY A 226 -21.20 7.55 -12.44
C GLY A 226 -20.82 7.38 -10.98
N ARG A 227 -19.55 7.01 -10.73
CA ARG A 227 -19.00 6.81 -9.38
C ARG A 227 -18.97 8.10 -8.56
N PHE A 228 -18.80 9.27 -9.18
CA PHE A 228 -18.89 10.55 -8.49
C PHE A 228 -20.29 10.81 -7.90
N GLU A 229 -21.34 10.47 -8.64
CA GLU A 229 -22.72 10.59 -8.14
C GLU A 229 -22.98 9.59 -7.01
N GLN A 230 -22.51 8.35 -7.15
CA GLN A 230 -22.62 7.29 -6.11
C GLN A 230 -21.88 7.67 -4.82
N ALA A 231 -20.75 8.39 -4.92
CA ALA A 231 -19.91 8.78 -3.79
C ALA A 231 -20.36 10.08 -3.11
N GLN A 232 -21.47 10.68 -3.54
CA GLN A 232 -21.94 11.97 -3.04
C GLN A 232 -22.12 11.97 -1.50
N GLY A 233 -21.54 12.96 -0.83
CA GLY A 233 -21.51 13.04 0.64
C GLY A 233 -20.51 12.10 1.33
N GLY A 234 -19.84 11.24 0.56
CA GLY A 234 -18.94 10.18 1.04
C GLY A 234 -17.50 10.32 0.57
N THR A 235 -16.88 9.17 0.27
CA THR A 235 -15.49 9.05 -0.16
C THR A 235 -15.40 8.24 -1.45
N LEU A 236 -14.73 8.79 -2.47
CA LEU A 236 -14.35 8.09 -3.69
C LEU A 236 -12.89 7.65 -3.58
N PHE A 237 -12.67 6.34 -3.68
CA PHE A 237 -11.34 5.76 -3.69
C PHE A 237 -10.94 5.39 -5.12
N LEU A 238 -9.90 6.06 -5.65
CA LEU A 238 -9.36 5.87 -6.99
C LEU A 238 -8.11 5.00 -6.90
N ASP A 239 -8.26 3.70 -7.09
CA ASP A 239 -7.11 2.77 -7.08
C ASP A 239 -6.43 2.71 -8.45
N GLU A 240 -5.12 2.52 -8.44
CA GLU A 240 -4.23 2.50 -9.61
C GLU A 240 -4.44 3.71 -10.53
N ILE A 241 -4.43 4.92 -9.92
CA ILE A 241 -4.68 6.19 -10.63
C ILE A 241 -3.70 6.43 -11.79
N GLY A 242 -2.51 5.81 -11.76
CA GLY A 242 -1.51 5.88 -12.82
C GLY A 242 -1.95 5.26 -14.15
N ASP A 243 -2.97 4.39 -14.13
CA ASP A 243 -3.51 3.75 -15.34
C ASP A 243 -4.66 4.53 -15.98
N MET A 244 -5.02 5.70 -15.42
CA MET A 244 -6.09 6.56 -15.94
C MET A 244 -5.69 7.21 -17.28
N PRO A 245 -6.54 7.16 -18.34
CA PRO A 245 -6.31 7.84 -19.62
C PRO A 245 -6.23 9.37 -19.48
N ILE A 246 -5.48 10.03 -20.35
CA ILE A 246 -5.24 11.48 -20.32
C ILE A 246 -6.55 12.28 -20.39
N GLU A 247 -7.53 11.82 -21.16
CA GLU A 247 -8.86 12.42 -21.29
C GLU A 247 -9.57 12.44 -19.93
N ALA A 248 -9.62 11.29 -19.26
CA ALA A 248 -10.20 11.15 -17.92
C ALA A 248 -9.44 11.97 -16.87
N GLN A 249 -8.09 12.05 -16.97
CA GLN A 249 -7.26 12.89 -16.09
C GLN A 249 -7.68 14.38 -16.23
N THR A 250 -7.96 14.85 -17.44
CA THR A 250 -8.39 16.24 -17.68
C THR A 250 -9.74 16.54 -17.03
N ARG A 251 -10.68 15.58 -17.07
CA ARG A 251 -12.00 15.74 -16.43
C ARG A 251 -11.88 15.67 -14.91
N LEU A 252 -11.08 14.74 -14.38
CA LEU A 252 -10.83 14.63 -12.94
C LEU A 252 -10.21 15.93 -12.39
N LEU A 253 -9.27 16.53 -13.12
CA LEU A 253 -8.67 17.81 -12.73
C LEU A 253 -9.72 18.92 -12.59
N ARG A 254 -10.67 19.00 -13.54
CA ARG A 254 -11.78 19.98 -13.46
C ARG A 254 -12.63 19.77 -12.23
N VAL A 255 -12.96 18.50 -11.91
CA VAL A 255 -13.70 18.17 -10.68
C VAL A 255 -12.96 18.64 -9.43
N LEU A 256 -11.66 18.37 -9.35
CA LEU A 256 -10.83 18.75 -8.20
C LEU A 256 -10.65 20.28 -8.07
N GLN A 257 -10.78 21.04 -9.18
CA GLN A 257 -10.62 22.50 -9.18
C GLN A 257 -11.93 23.23 -8.97
N GLN A 258 -13.01 22.79 -9.65
CA GLN A 258 -14.29 23.50 -9.73
C GLN A 258 -15.35 22.92 -8.78
N GLY A 259 -15.17 21.67 -8.31
CA GLY A 259 -16.15 20.98 -7.48
C GLY A 259 -17.41 20.57 -8.26
N GLU A 260 -17.32 20.46 -9.60
CA GLU A 260 -18.42 20.05 -10.46
C GLU A 260 -17.93 19.26 -11.67
N TYR A 261 -18.83 18.47 -12.26
CA TYR A 261 -18.56 17.68 -13.46
C TYR A 261 -19.81 17.62 -14.35
N THR A 262 -19.63 17.12 -15.58
CA THR A 262 -20.73 16.80 -16.50
C THR A 262 -20.69 15.31 -16.84
N THR A 263 -21.85 14.68 -17.06
CA THR A 263 -21.94 13.31 -17.61
C THR A 263 -21.35 13.25 -19.03
N VAL A 264 -20.95 12.08 -19.49
CA VAL A 264 -20.53 11.90 -20.90
C VAL A 264 -21.74 12.13 -21.80
N GLY A 265 -21.61 13.03 -22.79
CA GLY A 265 -22.73 13.46 -23.64
C GLY A 265 -23.68 14.49 -22.97
N GLY A 266 -23.53 14.76 -21.67
CA GLY A 266 -24.35 15.74 -20.95
C GLY A 266 -23.79 17.15 -21.02
N ARG A 267 -24.65 18.15 -20.79
CA ARG A 267 -24.31 19.59 -20.78
C ARG A 267 -24.51 20.26 -19.42
N THR A 268 -25.20 19.59 -18.52
CA THR A 268 -25.55 20.14 -17.20
C THR A 268 -24.38 19.87 -16.22
N ALA A 269 -23.90 20.94 -15.57
CA ALA A 269 -22.90 20.81 -14.50
C ALA A 269 -23.54 20.25 -13.23
N ILE A 270 -22.93 19.23 -12.65
CA ILE A 270 -23.36 18.55 -11.43
C ILE A 270 -22.31 18.86 -10.35
N LYS A 271 -22.77 19.48 -9.27
CA LYS A 271 -21.89 19.76 -8.10
C LYS A 271 -21.56 18.47 -7.38
N THR A 272 -20.31 18.33 -6.98
CA THR A 272 -19.85 17.18 -6.21
C THR A 272 -19.34 17.59 -4.82
N ASP A 273 -19.78 16.85 -3.81
CA ASP A 273 -19.30 16.93 -2.44
C ASP A 273 -18.73 15.55 -2.05
N VAL A 274 -17.52 15.26 -2.53
CA VAL A 274 -16.86 13.95 -2.39
C VAL A 274 -15.43 14.13 -1.90
N ARG A 275 -15.05 13.39 -0.86
CA ARG A 275 -13.63 13.27 -0.47
C ARG A 275 -12.94 12.31 -1.43
N ILE A 276 -11.77 12.69 -1.96
CA ILE A 276 -10.98 11.86 -2.85
C ILE A 276 -9.78 11.29 -2.13
N VAL A 277 -9.61 9.95 -2.23
CA VAL A 277 -8.41 9.22 -1.85
C VAL A 277 -7.93 8.50 -3.11
N ALA A 278 -6.71 8.78 -3.55
CA ALA A 278 -6.11 8.14 -4.71
C ALA A 278 -4.98 7.20 -4.28
N ALA A 279 -4.82 6.08 -4.99
CA ALA A 279 -3.75 5.12 -4.74
C ALA A 279 -3.02 4.74 -6.03
N THR A 280 -1.74 4.40 -5.91
CA THR A 280 -0.93 3.93 -7.03
C THR A 280 0.28 3.13 -6.57
N ASN A 281 0.69 2.16 -7.39
CA ASN A 281 1.97 1.46 -7.28
C ASN A 281 3.04 2.05 -8.22
N ARG A 282 2.67 3.01 -9.09
CA ARG A 282 3.54 3.62 -10.10
C ARG A 282 4.22 4.89 -9.56
N ASP A 283 5.42 5.20 -10.07
CA ASP A 283 6.03 6.52 -9.87
C ASP A 283 5.37 7.56 -10.78
N LEU A 284 4.37 8.28 -10.24
CA LEU A 284 3.67 9.32 -10.99
C LEU A 284 4.60 10.46 -11.45
N ARG A 285 5.71 10.75 -10.75
CA ARG A 285 6.68 11.77 -11.20
C ARG A 285 7.39 11.32 -12.47
N GLN A 286 7.71 10.02 -12.56
CA GLN A 286 8.24 9.44 -13.79
C GLN A 286 7.21 9.51 -14.92
N PHE A 287 5.93 9.20 -14.66
CA PHE A 287 4.84 9.27 -15.62
C PHE A 287 4.60 10.70 -16.13
N VAL A 288 4.71 11.70 -15.24
CA VAL A 288 4.66 13.12 -15.65
C VAL A 288 5.79 13.45 -16.65
N ARG A 289 7.03 13.04 -16.37
CA ARG A 289 8.17 13.24 -17.29
C ARG A 289 7.99 12.55 -18.64
N GLN A 290 7.28 11.44 -18.67
CA GLN A 290 6.98 10.67 -19.89
C GLN A 290 5.74 11.19 -20.63
N GLY A 291 5.01 12.16 -20.09
CA GLY A 291 3.76 12.68 -20.67
C GLY A 291 2.55 11.74 -20.52
N LEU A 292 2.69 10.69 -19.69
CA LEU A 292 1.62 9.71 -19.41
C LEU A 292 0.69 10.16 -18.29
N PHE A 293 1.10 11.11 -17.48
CA PHE A 293 0.30 11.71 -16.42
C PHE A 293 0.46 13.22 -16.40
N ARG A 294 -0.62 13.96 -16.20
CA ARG A 294 -0.60 15.43 -16.20
C ARG A 294 0.02 15.96 -14.92
N GLU A 295 0.91 16.92 -15.06
CA GLU A 295 1.60 17.56 -13.94
C GLU A 295 0.64 18.33 -13.03
N ASP A 296 -0.34 19.05 -13.60
CA ASP A 296 -1.34 19.81 -12.85
C ASP A 296 -2.25 18.90 -12.00
N LEU A 297 -2.65 17.74 -12.52
CA LEU A 297 -3.40 16.73 -11.77
C LEU A 297 -2.55 16.13 -10.66
N TYR A 298 -1.27 15.82 -10.92
CA TYR A 298 -0.36 15.30 -9.90
C TYR A 298 -0.31 16.22 -8.68
N TYR A 299 -0.07 17.52 -8.86
CA TYR A 299 -0.03 18.45 -7.72
C TYR A 299 -1.38 18.58 -7.01
N ARG A 300 -2.49 18.43 -7.70
CA ARG A 300 -3.83 18.51 -7.11
C ARG A 300 -4.20 17.26 -6.30
N LEU A 301 -3.70 16.09 -6.69
CA LEU A 301 -3.86 14.83 -5.95
C LEU A 301 -2.86 14.71 -4.79
N ASN A 302 -1.64 15.18 -4.98
CA ASN A 302 -0.54 15.04 -4.03
C ASN A 302 -0.56 16.13 -2.93
N VAL A 303 -1.74 16.40 -2.35
CA VAL A 303 -1.89 17.36 -1.23
C VAL A 303 -1.30 16.76 0.03
N VAL A 304 -1.65 15.51 0.34
CA VAL A 304 -1.03 14.75 1.43
C VAL A 304 -0.50 13.44 0.86
N PRO A 305 0.82 13.34 0.63
CA PRO A 305 1.44 12.09 0.23
C PRO A 305 1.54 11.13 1.42
N LEU A 306 1.12 9.89 1.21
CA LEU A 306 1.26 8.80 2.17
C LEU A 306 1.94 7.61 1.48
N ARG A 307 3.17 7.27 1.91
CA ARG A 307 3.88 6.11 1.37
C ARG A 307 3.71 4.92 2.30
N LEU A 308 3.09 3.84 1.81
CA LEU A 308 3.04 2.57 2.50
C LEU A 308 4.34 1.80 2.28
N PRO A 309 5.02 1.37 3.36
CA PRO A 309 6.23 0.58 3.24
C PRO A 309 5.91 -0.82 2.71
N PRO A 310 6.77 -1.39 1.84
CA PRO A 310 6.69 -2.79 1.48
C PRO A 310 6.96 -3.69 2.69
N LEU A 311 6.48 -4.93 2.65
CA LEU A 311 6.54 -5.84 3.81
C LEU A 311 7.97 -6.11 4.29
N ARG A 312 8.95 -6.13 3.39
CA ARG A 312 10.39 -6.27 3.72
C ARG A 312 10.95 -5.10 4.55
N GLU A 313 10.38 -3.90 4.47
CA GLU A 313 10.76 -2.73 5.30
C GLU A 313 10.06 -2.74 6.67
N ARG A 314 9.11 -3.67 6.89
CA ARG A 314 8.37 -3.87 8.15
C ARG A 314 8.28 -5.35 8.55
N ALA A 315 9.37 -6.09 8.36
CA ALA A 315 9.42 -7.53 8.66
C ALA A 315 9.06 -7.87 10.13
N GLU A 316 9.21 -6.91 11.04
CA GLU A 316 8.78 -7.01 12.44
C GLU A 316 7.26 -7.21 12.60
N ASP A 317 6.45 -6.81 11.60
CA ASP A 317 5.00 -6.96 11.63
C ASP A 317 4.53 -8.34 11.18
N ILE A 318 5.41 -9.14 10.54
CA ILE A 318 5.05 -10.47 9.99
C ILE A 318 4.43 -11.41 11.04
N PRO A 319 4.95 -11.53 12.27
CA PRO A 319 4.34 -12.40 13.27
C PRO A 319 2.90 -12.00 13.64
N ASP A 320 2.60 -10.70 13.68
CA ASP A 320 1.27 -10.19 13.99
C ASP A 320 0.31 -10.40 12.81
N LEU A 321 0.79 -10.20 11.58
CA LEU A 321 0.03 -10.49 10.35
C LEU A 321 -0.29 -11.98 10.22
N VAL A 322 0.69 -12.86 10.46
CA VAL A 322 0.49 -14.33 10.43
C VAL A 322 -0.57 -14.74 11.45
N ARG A 323 -0.49 -14.25 12.69
CA ARG A 323 -1.50 -14.54 13.72
C ARG A 323 -2.90 -14.07 13.31
N HIS A 324 -2.99 -12.89 12.74
CA HIS A 324 -4.25 -12.34 12.25
C HIS A 324 -4.85 -13.21 11.14
N PHE A 325 -4.07 -13.57 10.13
CA PHE A 325 -4.55 -14.38 9.01
C PHE A 325 -4.92 -15.80 9.44
N LEU A 326 -4.21 -16.40 10.39
CA LEU A 326 -4.59 -17.69 10.97
C LEU A 326 -5.91 -17.58 11.76
N SER A 327 -6.11 -16.51 12.53
CA SER A 327 -7.38 -16.26 13.23
C SER A 327 -8.53 -16.06 12.25
N GLN A 328 -8.31 -15.32 11.18
CA GLN A 328 -9.31 -15.12 10.13
C GLN A 328 -9.63 -16.44 9.39
N ALA A 329 -8.61 -17.23 9.07
CA ALA A 329 -8.81 -18.56 8.48
C ALA A 329 -9.64 -19.49 9.39
N GLN A 330 -9.43 -19.41 10.71
CA GLN A 330 -10.24 -20.15 11.69
C GLN A 330 -11.71 -19.65 11.71
N GLU A 331 -11.95 -18.36 11.65
CA GLU A 331 -13.30 -17.79 11.56
C GLU A 331 -14.02 -18.25 10.27
N GLU A 332 -13.27 -18.47 9.19
CA GLU A 332 -13.75 -19.03 7.91
C GLU A 332 -13.96 -20.56 7.95
N GLY A 333 -13.67 -21.23 9.07
CA GLY A 333 -13.90 -22.67 9.29
C GLY A 333 -12.69 -23.55 8.96
N LEU A 334 -11.50 -22.97 8.72
CA LEU A 334 -10.27 -23.74 8.54
C LEU A 334 -9.72 -24.22 9.90
N PRO A 335 -8.88 -25.29 9.93
CA PRO A 335 -8.28 -25.79 11.16
C PRO A 335 -7.45 -24.74 11.89
N VAL A 336 -7.48 -24.81 13.23
CA VAL A 336 -6.63 -23.93 14.07
C VAL A 336 -5.17 -24.35 13.88
N LYS A 337 -4.35 -23.40 13.46
CA LYS A 337 -2.92 -23.60 13.22
C LYS A 337 -2.08 -22.64 14.04
N SER A 338 -0.86 -23.06 14.34
CA SER A 338 0.18 -22.19 14.89
C SER A 338 1.47 -22.32 14.06
N VAL A 339 2.31 -21.31 14.13
CA VAL A 339 3.61 -21.28 13.42
C VAL A 339 4.70 -21.20 14.47
N ASP A 340 5.71 -22.05 14.36
CA ASP A 340 6.83 -22.07 15.29
C ASP A 340 7.76 -20.84 15.11
N LYS A 341 8.67 -20.62 16.05
CA LYS A 341 9.56 -19.46 16.05
C LYS A 341 10.55 -19.46 14.88
N GLU A 342 11.05 -20.64 14.51
CA GLU A 342 12.02 -20.78 13.42
C GLU A 342 11.36 -20.47 12.08
N SER A 343 10.15 -20.94 11.87
CA SER A 343 9.30 -20.60 10.73
C SER A 343 9.01 -19.09 10.63
N LEU A 344 8.69 -18.44 11.75
CA LEU A 344 8.48 -16.98 11.77
C LEU A 344 9.75 -16.22 11.39
N GLU A 345 10.95 -16.67 11.82
CA GLU A 345 12.21 -16.04 11.43
C GLU A 345 12.52 -16.28 9.93
N ALA A 346 12.16 -17.43 9.37
CA ALA A 346 12.28 -17.68 7.94
C ALA A 346 11.37 -16.75 7.13
N LEU A 347 10.10 -16.58 7.57
CA LEU A 347 9.14 -15.65 6.95
C LEU A 347 9.64 -14.20 6.98
N LYS A 348 10.30 -13.76 8.08
CA LYS A 348 10.87 -12.40 8.17
C LYS A 348 12.02 -12.15 7.18
N LYS A 349 12.77 -13.18 6.81
CA LYS A 349 13.89 -13.07 5.86
C LYS A 349 13.47 -13.06 4.41
N HIS A 350 12.26 -13.49 4.11
CA HIS A 350 11.75 -13.52 2.73
C HIS A 350 11.49 -12.11 2.19
N LYS A 351 11.66 -11.90 0.89
CA LYS A 351 11.56 -10.58 0.23
C LYS A 351 10.13 -10.09 0.01
N TRP A 352 9.16 -10.97 -0.03
CA TRP A 352 7.73 -10.69 -0.22
C TRP A 352 7.43 -9.75 -1.40
N PRO A 353 7.71 -10.14 -2.66
CA PRO A 353 7.42 -9.31 -3.83
C PRO A 353 5.93 -8.95 -3.95
N GLY A 354 5.02 -9.83 -3.53
CA GLY A 354 3.57 -9.59 -3.45
C GLY A 354 3.10 -9.02 -2.10
N ASN A 355 4.05 -8.66 -1.20
CA ASN A 355 3.79 -8.00 0.08
C ASN A 355 2.81 -8.78 0.99
N VAL A 356 1.87 -8.07 1.62
CA VAL A 356 0.89 -8.64 2.57
C VAL A 356 -0.06 -9.60 1.88
N ARG A 357 -0.42 -9.34 0.62
CA ARG A 357 -1.31 -10.24 -0.15
C ARG A 357 -0.65 -11.61 -0.39
N GLU A 358 0.64 -11.64 -0.66
CA GLU A 358 1.40 -12.89 -0.81
C GLU A 358 1.49 -13.65 0.51
N LEU A 359 1.78 -12.94 1.61
CA LEU A 359 1.80 -13.54 2.95
C LEU A 359 0.43 -14.09 3.35
N GLU A 360 -0.65 -13.36 3.11
CA GLU A 360 -2.03 -13.80 3.36
C GLU A 360 -2.35 -15.09 2.59
N ASN A 361 -2.04 -15.11 1.28
CA ASN A 361 -2.25 -16.27 0.43
C ASN A 361 -1.44 -17.49 0.92
N LEU A 362 -0.18 -17.28 1.32
CA LEU A 362 0.63 -18.34 1.90
C LEU A 362 0.00 -18.89 3.18
N VAL A 363 -0.38 -18.03 4.13
CA VAL A 363 -0.95 -18.45 5.41
C VAL A 363 -2.27 -19.19 5.22
N ARG A 364 -3.14 -18.72 4.32
CA ARG A 364 -4.39 -19.42 3.97
C ARG A 364 -4.13 -20.79 3.35
N ARG A 365 -3.15 -20.89 2.46
CA ARG A 365 -2.75 -22.16 1.85
C ARG A 365 -2.19 -23.14 2.89
N LEU A 366 -1.35 -22.65 3.80
CA LEU A 366 -0.83 -23.44 4.92
C LEU A 366 -1.94 -23.95 5.83
N ALA A 367 -2.93 -23.12 6.15
CA ALA A 367 -4.07 -23.50 6.95
C ALA A 367 -4.96 -24.57 6.29
N ALA A 368 -5.10 -24.50 4.95
CA ALA A 368 -5.99 -25.36 4.18
C ALA A 368 -5.37 -26.71 3.81
N LEU A 369 -4.09 -26.74 3.45
CA LEU A 369 -3.48 -27.93 2.81
C LEU A 369 -2.71 -28.84 3.77
N TYR A 370 -2.19 -28.31 4.88
CA TYR A 370 -1.38 -29.09 5.81
C TYR A 370 -2.22 -29.62 6.96
N SER A 371 -1.95 -30.86 7.41
CA SER A 371 -2.72 -31.52 8.47
C SER A 371 -2.24 -31.17 9.88
N ASP A 372 -0.93 -30.87 10.02
CA ASP A 372 -0.30 -30.63 11.32
C ASP A 372 -0.81 -29.35 11.98
N ASP A 373 -1.04 -29.36 13.29
CA ASP A 373 -1.48 -28.20 14.05
C ASP A 373 -0.37 -27.13 14.18
N VAL A 374 0.90 -27.55 14.09
CA VAL A 374 2.07 -26.66 14.13
C VAL A 374 2.80 -26.69 12.81
N ILE A 375 2.86 -25.54 12.15
CA ILE A 375 3.60 -25.35 10.89
C ILE A 375 5.08 -25.16 11.24
N ASN A 376 5.92 -26.07 10.79
CA ASN A 376 7.35 -26.09 11.02
C ASN A 376 8.13 -25.47 9.85
N ILE A 377 9.43 -25.22 10.09
CA ILE A 377 10.32 -24.57 9.13
C ILE A 377 10.41 -25.32 7.80
N SER A 378 10.39 -26.64 7.79
CA SER A 378 10.52 -27.43 6.55
C SER A 378 9.33 -27.18 5.60
N VAL A 379 8.12 -27.03 6.14
CA VAL A 379 6.93 -26.68 5.37
C VAL A 379 7.05 -25.26 4.80
N ILE A 380 7.52 -24.30 5.62
CA ILE A 380 7.72 -22.92 5.17
C ILE A 380 8.78 -22.86 4.08
N GLU A 381 9.92 -23.53 4.25
CA GLU A 381 10.98 -23.56 3.23
C GLU A 381 10.49 -24.19 1.92
N GLN A 382 9.70 -25.24 1.98
CA GLN A 382 9.09 -25.87 0.81
C GLN A 382 8.15 -24.90 0.06
N GLU A 383 7.33 -24.15 0.80
CA GLU A 383 6.37 -23.20 0.23
C GLU A 383 7.01 -21.88 -0.25
N LEU A 384 8.12 -21.47 0.38
CA LEU A 384 8.90 -20.27 0.01
C LEU A 384 9.97 -20.55 -1.04
N GLN A 385 10.36 -21.83 -1.25
CA GLN A 385 11.15 -22.13 -2.44
C GLN A 385 10.38 -21.55 -3.62
N PRO A 386 11.04 -20.82 -4.55
CA PRO A 386 10.41 -20.55 -5.82
C PRO A 386 9.92 -21.93 -6.27
N GLN A 387 8.62 -22.11 -6.32
CA GLN A 387 8.14 -23.17 -7.16
C GLN A 387 8.81 -22.84 -8.50
N GLU A 388 9.94 -23.44 -8.79
CA GLU A 388 10.20 -23.85 -10.15
C GLU A 388 8.89 -24.55 -10.47
N ILE A 389 7.98 -23.80 -11.09
CA ILE A 389 6.80 -24.33 -11.76
C ILE A 389 7.37 -25.52 -12.48
N GLY A 390 7.01 -26.68 -11.96
CA GLY A 390 7.80 -27.90 -12.04
C GLY A 390 8.53 -28.01 -13.35
N SER A 391 9.76 -28.45 -13.31
CA SER A 391 10.38 -29.18 -14.37
C SER A 391 9.75 -30.57 -14.52
N SER A 392 8.42 -30.69 -14.43
CA SER A 392 7.63 -31.46 -15.35
C SER A 392 7.84 -30.73 -16.66
N GLU A 393 8.36 -31.39 -17.64
CA GLU A 393 8.31 -31.04 -19.06
C GLU A 393 6.93 -30.41 -19.34
N GLU A 394 6.73 -29.13 -18.94
CA GLU A 394 5.65 -28.29 -19.39
C GLU A 394 5.99 -28.01 -20.85
N THR A 395 5.36 -28.77 -21.72
CA THR A 395 4.93 -28.27 -23.00
C THR A 395 4.60 -26.79 -22.83
N PRO A 396 5.25 -25.87 -23.58
CA PRO A 396 5.01 -24.43 -23.49
C PRO A 396 3.51 -24.23 -23.52
N GLY A 397 2.96 -23.55 -22.50
CA GLY A 397 1.54 -23.22 -22.44
C GLY A 397 1.16 -22.55 -23.76
N GLU A 398 0.05 -22.96 -24.34
CA GLU A 398 -0.44 -22.57 -25.69
C GLU A 398 -0.61 -21.04 -25.86
N ASP A 399 -0.30 -20.20 -24.84
CA ASP A 399 -0.52 -18.75 -24.84
C ASP A 399 0.74 -17.88 -24.54
N GLU A 400 1.95 -18.43 -24.41
CA GLU A 400 3.13 -17.58 -24.25
C GLU A 400 3.51 -16.95 -25.61
N SER A 401 3.39 -15.61 -25.74
CA SER A 401 3.80 -14.94 -26.96
C SER A 401 5.31 -15.07 -27.19
N LEU A 402 5.73 -15.27 -28.47
CA LEU A 402 7.15 -15.34 -28.84
C LEU A 402 7.96 -14.17 -28.30
N VAL A 403 7.36 -12.99 -28.21
CA VAL A 403 7.98 -11.77 -27.66
C VAL A 403 8.38 -11.96 -26.19
N MET A 404 7.48 -12.49 -25.36
CA MET A 404 7.74 -12.72 -23.93
C MET A 404 8.84 -13.78 -23.72
N ALA A 405 8.82 -14.85 -24.52
CA ALA A 405 9.85 -15.89 -24.48
C ALA A 405 11.25 -15.33 -24.84
N VAL A 406 11.32 -14.51 -25.88
CA VAL A 406 12.57 -13.85 -26.32
C VAL A 406 13.04 -12.83 -25.29
N GLU A 407 12.17 -11.98 -24.75
CA GLU A 407 12.51 -11.02 -23.70
C GLU A 407 13.08 -11.70 -22.46
N ARG A 408 12.46 -12.78 -21.99
CA ARG A 408 12.92 -13.55 -20.83
C ARG A 408 14.32 -14.14 -21.09
N HIS A 409 14.56 -14.69 -22.29
CA HIS A 409 15.85 -15.28 -22.65
C HIS A 409 16.97 -14.23 -22.73
N ILE A 410 16.68 -13.09 -23.32
CA ILE A 410 17.61 -11.95 -23.43
C ILE A 410 17.90 -11.38 -22.03
N ALA A 411 16.87 -11.18 -21.18
CA ALA A 411 17.06 -10.69 -19.81
C ALA A 411 17.95 -11.64 -18.98
N LYS A 412 17.74 -12.96 -19.09
CA LYS A 412 18.58 -13.98 -18.44
C LYS A 412 20.03 -13.92 -18.94
N TYR A 413 20.23 -13.70 -20.24
CA TYR A 413 21.54 -13.57 -20.83
C TYR A 413 22.28 -12.32 -20.31
N PHE A 414 21.62 -11.16 -20.22
CA PHE A 414 22.19 -9.96 -19.63
C PHE A 414 22.49 -10.11 -18.14
N ALA A 415 21.60 -10.77 -17.38
CA ALA A 415 21.79 -11.04 -15.96
C ALA A 415 23.01 -11.94 -15.68
N ALA A 416 23.29 -12.90 -16.57
CA ALA A 416 24.48 -13.76 -16.49
C ALA A 416 25.82 -12.99 -16.68
N HIS A 417 25.75 -11.77 -17.27
CA HIS A 417 26.90 -10.90 -17.48
C HIS A 417 26.92 -9.70 -16.52
N ALA A 418 26.31 -9.85 -15.32
CA ALA A 418 26.20 -8.81 -14.31
C ALA A 418 27.57 -8.21 -13.98
N GLY A 419 27.79 -6.94 -14.37
CA GLY A 419 29.03 -6.16 -14.14
C GLY A 419 29.87 -5.88 -15.42
N SER A 420 29.56 -6.48 -16.57
CA SER A 420 30.19 -6.15 -17.85
C SER A 420 29.17 -6.22 -19.00
N LEU A 421 29.40 -5.45 -20.08
CA LEU A 421 28.59 -5.58 -21.29
C LEU A 421 28.84 -6.94 -21.96
N PRO A 422 27.78 -7.59 -22.52
CA PRO A 422 27.96 -8.80 -23.31
C PRO A 422 28.91 -8.57 -24.51
N PRO A 423 29.61 -9.61 -24.97
CA PRO A 423 30.51 -9.49 -26.12
C PRO A 423 29.75 -9.04 -27.37
N SER A 424 30.43 -8.32 -28.28
CA SER A 424 29.90 -7.84 -29.54
C SER A 424 29.36 -8.98 -30.40
N GLY A 425 28.35 -8.70 -31.26
CA GLY A 425 27.68 -9.69 -32.09
C GLY A 425 26.44 -10.34 -31.46
N LEU A 426 25.88 -9.73 -30.42
CA LEU A 426 24.67 -10.22 -29.74
C LEU A 426 23.48 -10.37 -30.70
N TYR A 427 23.28 -9.44 -31.62
CA TYR A 427 22.20 -9.46 -32.59
C TYR A 427 22.23 -10.73 -33.45
N GLU A 428 23.39 -11.05 -34.05
CA GLU A 428 23.54 -12.24 -34.91
C GLU A 428 23.34 -13.54 -34.12
N ARG A 429 23.76 -13.56 -32.85
CA ARG A 429 23.57 -14.71 -31.96
C ARG A 429 22.11 -14.96 -31.65
N VAL A 430 21.36 -13.93 -31.25
CA VAL A 430 19.93 -14.02 -30.92
C VAL A 430 19.12 -14.40 -32.15
N ILE A 431 19.41 -13.77 -33.30
CA ILE A 431 18.72 -14.09 -34.55
C ILE A 431 18.98 -15.56 -34.98
N ARG A 432 20.20 -16.05 -34.80
CA ARG A 432 20.55 -17.45 -35.13
C ARG A 432 19.77 -18.46 -34.26
N GLU A 433 19.59 -18.18 -32.97
CA GLU A 433 18.82 -19.02 -32.04
C GLU A 433 17.33 -19.07 -32.41
N VAL A 434 16.75 -18.01 -32.95
CA VAL A 434 15.35 -17.94 -33.39
C VAL A 434 15.20 -18.53 -34.82
N GLU A 435 16.12 -18.24 -35.72
CA GLU A 435 16.05 -18.73 -37.12
C GLU A 435 16.20 -20.26 -37.25
N ARG A 436 17.07 -20.85 -36.43
CA ARG A 436 17.34 -22.29 -36.52
C ARG A 436 16.09 -23.16 -36.29
N PRO A 437 15.33 -23.03 -35.18
CA PRO A 437 14.11 -23.79 -34.98
C PRO A 437 13.02 -23.45 -36.01
N LEU A 438 12.88 -22.19 -36.42
CA LEU A 438 11.90 -21.76 -37.41
C LEU A 438 12.13 -22.44 -38.74
N LEU A 439 13.37 -22.50 -39.23
CA LEU A 439 13.73 -23.15 -40.48
C LEU A 439 13.61 -24.68 -40.39
N SER A 440 14.01 -25.28 -39.28
CA SER A 440 13.92 -26.73 -39.05
C SER A 440 12.48 -27.21 -39.07
N LEU A 441 11.59 -26.56 -38.30
CA LEU A 441 10.16 -26.90 -38.26
C LEU A 441 9.47 -26.66 -39.60
N SER A 442 9.83 -25.61 -40.35
CA SER A 442 9.28 -25.33 -41.66
C SER A 442 9.71 -26.38 -42.71
N LEU A 443 10.94 -26.86 -42.62
CA LEU A 443 11.43 -27.95 -43.47
C LEU A 443 10.78 -29.29 -43.12
N GLU A 444 10.59 -29.56 -41.84
CA GLU A 444 9.89 -30.74 -41.33
C GLU A 444 8.42 -30.76 -41.78
N ALA A 445 7.68 -29.68 -41.61
CA ALA A 445 6.29 -29.51 -42.05
C ALA A 445 6.12 -29.66 -43.57
N THR A 446 7.17 -29.36 -44.34
CA THR A 446 7.16 -29.50 -45.80
C THR A 446 7.85 -30.78 -46.31
N ASN A 447 8.12 -31.76 -45.42
CA ASN A 447 8.81 -33.02 -45.71
C ASN A 447 10.14 -32.82 -46.47
N GLY A 448 10.92 -31.80 -46.10
CA GLY A 448 12.20 -31.46 -46.70
C GLY A 448 12.12 -30.75 -48.06
N ASN A 449 10.92 -30.35 -48.50
CA ASN A 449 10.75 -29.63 -49.77
C ASN A 449 11.11 -28.14 -49.59
N GLN A 450 12.32 -27.77 -50.00
CA GLN A 450 12.87 -26.41 -49.86
C GLN A 450 12.09 -25.33 -50.64
N ILE A 451 11.35 -25.69 -51.71
CA ILE A 451 10.53 -24.73 -52.46
C ILE A 451 9.30 -24.36 -51.61
N LYS A 452 8.57 -25.39 -51.13
CA LYS A 452 7.40 -25.16 -50.28
C LYS A 452 7.77 -24.50 -48.94
N ALA A 453 8.92 -24.86 -48.38
CA ALA A 453 9.42 -24.21 -47.16
C ALA A 453 9.77 -22.74 -47.40
N ALA A 454 10.36 -22.39 -48.55
CA ALA A 454 10.65 -21.01 -48.92
C ALA A 454 9.36 -20.19 -49.09
N ASP A 455 8.35 -20.75 -49.73
CA ASP A 455 7.03 -20.15 -49.93
C ASP A 455 6.32 -19.95 -48.55
N LEU A 456 6.33 -20.94 -47.67
CA LEU A 456 5.77 -20.89 -46.32
C LEU A 456 6.42 -19.78 -45.49
N LEU A 457 7.74 -19.62 -45.59
CA LEU A 457 8.52 -18.62 -44.86
C LEU A 457 8.50 -17.22 -45.50
N GLY A 458 7.95 -17.09 -46.70
CA GLY A 458 7.96 -15.83 -47.47
C GLY A 458 9.37 -15.36 -47.86
N VAL A 459 10.33 -16.29 -48.02
CA VAL A 459 11.72 -15.97 -48.39
C VAL A 459 12.09 -16.60 -49.77
N ASN A 460 13.08 -15.97 -50.43
CA ASN A 460 13.57 -16.53 -51.67
C ASN A 460 14.29 -17.89 -51.44
N ARG A 461 14.09 -18.85 -52.35
CA ARG A 461 14.70 -20.18 -52.26
C ARG A 461 16.22 -20.14 -52.08
N ASN A 462 16.91 -19.21 -52.74
CA ASN A 462 18.36 -19.08 -52.63
C ASN A 462 18.77 -18.57 -51.24
N THR A 463 17.96 -17.67 -50.64
CA THR A 463 18.13 -17.20 -49.26
C THR A 463 17.95 -18.35 -48.26
N LEU A 464 16.89 -19.16 -48.44
CA LEU A 464 16.67 -20.33 -47.59
C LEU A 464 17.84 -21.34 -47.69
N ARG A 465 18.33 -21.63 -48.89
CA ARG A 465 19.49 -22.52 -49.08
C ARG A 465 20.75 -22.00 -48.40
N LYS A 466 20.99 -20.68 -48.47
CA LYS A 466 22.13 -20.07 -47.80
C LYS A 466 22.00 -20.22 -46.28
N LYS A 467 20.84 -19.93 -45.74
CA LYS A 467 20.58 -20.04 -44.27
C LYS A 467 20.65 -21.48 -43.78
N ILE A 468 20.15 -22.48 -44.55
CA ILE A 468 20.29 -23.91 -44.21
C ILE A 468 21.76 -24.29 -44.07
N ARG A 469 22.62 -23.80 -44.97
CA ARG A 469 24.06 -24.06 -44.94
C ARG A 469 24.74 -23.31 -43.76
N ASP A 470 24.42 -22.03 -43.56
CA ASP A 470 25.06 -21.19 -42.56
C ASP A 470 24.69 -21.62 -41.13
N LEU A 471 23.54 -22.30 -40.97
CA LEU A 471 23.02 -22.82 -39.69
C LEU A 471 23.22 -24.31 -39.50
N ASP A 472 23.87 -25.00 -40.48
CA ASP A 472 24.12 -26.43 -40.46
C ASP A 472 22.87 -27.31 -40.19
N ILE A 473 21.75 -26.98 -40.88
CA ILE A 473 20.48 -27.69 -40.71
C ILE A 473 20.45 -28.94 -41.60
N GLN A 474 20.26 -30.10 -40.97
CA GLN A 474 20.11 -31.37 -41.71
C GLN A 474 18.72 -31.46 -42.35
N VAL A 475 18.66 -31.55 -43.67
CA VAL A 475 17.41 -31.75 -44.42
C VAL A 475 17.11 -33.22 -44.51
N VAL A 476 16.23 -33.74 -43.65
CA VAL A 476 15.75 -35.12 -43.76
C VAL A 476 14.75 -35.20 -44.92
N ARG A 477 15.11 -35.87 -46.00
CA ARG A 477 14.15 -36.20 -47.06
C ARG A 477 13.27 -37.34 -46.57
N GLY A 478 11.98 -37.08 -46.38
CA GLY A 478 11.02 -38.13 -46.08
C GLY A 478 11.08 -39.22 -47.17
N MET A 479 11.23 -40.48 -46.75
CA MET A 479 11.00 -41.62 -47.64
C MET A 479 9.56 -41.54 -48.17
N LYS A 480 9.43 -41.74 -49.51
CA LYS A 480 8.15 -41.89 -50.18
C LYS A 480 7.42 -43.13 -49.71
#